data_6d01009fffbafa8b0cfbba7fee93b930
#
_entry.id   6d01009fffbafa8b0cfbba7fee93b930
#
_cell.length_a   1.000
_cell.length_b   1.000
_cell.length_c   1.000
_cell.angle_alpha   90.00
_cell.angle_beta   90.00
_cell.angle_gamma   90.00
#
_symmetry.space_group_name_H-M   'P 1'
#
loop_
_entity.id
_entity.type
_entity.pdbx_description
1 polymer ?
#
loop_
_entity_poly.entity_id
_entity_poly.type
_entity_poly.pdbx_seq_one_letter_code
_entity_poly.pdbx_strand_id
1 'polypeptide(L)'
;MTSPVRPPAPDTLPIRGVQHSFDDLGTPLHAVTFCVVDLETTGNPPGEGGITEIGAVKVRAGEVIGEFQTLVNPSESIPPFIAVLTGITNLMVASSPRIESVLPAFLEFAQGCVMVAHNAP
;
A
#
# COMPACT_ATOMS: atom_id res chain seq x y z
N MET A 1 14.76 13.75 -20.48
CA MET A 1 14.19 15.03 -20.80
C MET A 1 12.71 15.07 -20.41
N THR A 2 12.30 16.11 -19.80
CA THR A 2 10.92 16.21 -19.35
C THR A 2 10.10 17.00 -20.35
N SER A 3 8.87 16.56 -20.57
CA SER A 3 7.92 17.35 -21.33
C SER A 3 7.55 18.60 -20.54
N PRO A 4 7.26 19.69 -21.22
CA PRO A 4 6.74 20.85 -20.52
C PRO A 4 5.46 20.48 -19.78
N VAL A 5 5.36 20.93 -18.57
CA VAL A 5 4.14 20.76 -17.81
C VAL A 5 3.07 21.64 -18.42
N ARG A 6 1.96 21.02 -18.76
CA ARG A 6 0.83 21.76 -19.33
C ARG A 6 -0.31 21.70 -18.32
N PRO A 7 -0.78 22.84 -17.85
CA PRO A 7 -1.92 22.83 -16.94
C PRO A 7 -3.16 22.29 -17.65
N PRO A 8 -4.00 21.57 -16.93
CA PRO A 8 -5.24 21.08 -17.53
C PRO A 8 -6.15 22.25 -17.88
N ALA A 9 -6.87 22.12 -18.97
CA ALA A 9 -7.91 23.10 -19.29
C ALA A 9 -9.01 23.01 -18.22
N PRO A 10 -9.73 24.11 -17.98
CA PRO A 10 -10.76 24.09 -16.94
C PRO A 10 -11.82 23.01 -17.15
N ASP A 11 -12.14 22.68 -18.40
CA ASP A 11 -13.13 21.67 -18.70
C ASP A 11 -12.59 20.24 -18.58
N THR A 12 -11.27 20.11 -18.38
CA THR A 12 -10.64 18.81 -18.18
C THR A 12 -10.24 18.58 -16.73
N LEU A 13 -10.63 19.49 -15.83
CA LEU A 13 -10.38 19.30 -14.41
C LEU A 13 -11.09 18.06 -13.93
N PRO A 14 -10.56 17.42 -12.88
CA PRO A 14 -11.10 16.15 -12.45
C PRO A 14 -12.52 16.29 -12.00
N ILE A 15 -13.33 15.36 -12.42
CA ILE A 15 -14.62 15.16 -11.80
C ILE A 15 -14.35 14.49 -10.46
N ARG A 16 -15.08 14.91 -9.44
CA ARG A 16 -14.89 14.36 -8.11
C ARG A 16 -15.01 12.83 -8.15
N GLY A 17 -14.05 12.14 -7.57
CA GLY A 17 -14.02 10.70 -7.54
C GLY A 17 -13.42 10.05 -8.77
N VAL A 18 -13.05 10.85 -9.78
CA VAL A 18 -12.40 10.34 -10.98
C VAL A 18 -10.93 10.68 -10.89
N GLN A 19 -10.08 9.67 -11.10
CA GLN A 19 -8.64 9.88 -11.07
C GLN A 19 -8.18 10.55 -12.35
N HIS A 20 -7.34 11.54 -12.20
CA HIS A 20 -6.68 12.17 -13.34
C HIS A 20 -5.71 11.22 -14.00
N SER A 21 -5.47 11.41 -15.29
CA SER A 21 -4.32 10.80 -15.93
C SER A 21 -3.05 11.48 -15.39
N PHE A 22 -1.95 10.74 -15.44
CA PHE A 22 -0.68 11.31 -14.98
C PHE A 22 -0.20 12.43 -15.90
N ASP A 23 -0.64 12.45 -17.15
CA ASP A 23 -0.33 13.55 -18.05
C ASP A 23 -0.94 14.85 -17.55
N ASP A 24 -2.15 14.79 -17.00
CA ASP A 24 -2.80 15.97 -16.44
C ASP A 24 -2.07 16.49 -15.21
N LEU A 25 -1.33 15.64 -14.53
CA LEU A 25 -0.52 16.02 -13.38
C LEU A 25 0.85 16.56 -13.80
N GLY A 26 1.18 16.49 -15.10
CA GLY A 26 2.44 16.98 -15.61
C GLY A 26 3.63 16.05 -15.41
N THR A 27 3.41 14.82 -14.90
CA THR A 27 4.46 13.85 -14.66
C THR A 27 4.29 12.67 -15.60
N PRO A 28 5.30 12.36 -16.44
CA PRO A 28 5.22 11.17 -17.28
C PRO A 28 5.08 9.91 -16.44
N LEU A 29 4.29 8.97 -16.92
CA LEU A 29 4.02 7.73 -16.20
C LEU A 29 5.30 6.97 -15.86
N HIS A 30 6.25 6.93 -16.78
CA HIS A 30 7.51 6.20 -16.56
C HIS A 30 8.39 6.84 -15.48
N ALA A 31 8.10 8.08 -15.10
CA ALA A 31 8.83 8.77 -14.03
C ALA A 31 8.15 8.64 -12.68
N VAL A 32 7.00 7.98 -12.63
CA VAL A 32 6.25 7.79 -11.39
C VAL A 32 6.69 6.50 -10.74
N THR A 33 6.95 6.57 -9.43
CA THR A 33 7.18 5.37 -8.63
C THR A 33 5.88 4.98 -7.95
N PHE A 34 5.46 3.75 -8.16
CA PHE A 34 4.27 3.21 -7.51
C PHE A 34 4.71 2.37 -6.33
N CYS A 35 3.95 2.44 -5.25
CA CYS A 35 4.11 1.52 -4.13
C CYS A 35 2.86 0.65 -4.09
N VAL A 36 3.02 -0.60 -4.48
CA VAL A 36 1.91 -1.57 -4.54
C VAL A 36 1.88 -2.32 -3.23
N VAL A 37 0.79 -2.20 -2.50
CA VAL A 37 0.67 -2.69 -1.13
C VAL A 37 -0.37 -3.79 -1.07
N ASP A 38 -0.03 -4.85 -0.35
CA ASP A 38 -0.93 -5.92 -0.01
C ASP A 38 -0.88 -6.15 1.49
N LEU A 39 -2.04 -6.26 2.12
CA LEU A 39 -2.16 -6.43 3.56
C LEU A 39 -2.88 -7.72 3.88
N GLU A 40 -2.41 -8.41 4.94
CA GLU A 40 -3.16 -9.47 5.56
C GLU A 40 -3.66 -8.97 6.91
N THR A 41 -4.87 -9.36 7.28
CA THR A 41 -5.49 -8.92 8.52
C THR A 41 -6.12 -10.08 9.26
N THR A 42 -6.62 -9.82 10.47
CA THR A 42 -7.34 -10.81 11.25
C THR A 42 -8.74 -11.08 10.70
N GLY A 43 -9.19 -10.28 9.72
CA GLY A 43 -10.50 -10.46 9.11
C GLY A 43 -11.64 -9.74 9.82
N ASN A 44 -11.35 -9.07 10.92
CA ASN A 44 -12.38 -8.31 11.64
C ASN A 44 -12.64 -6.98 10.94
N PRO A 45 -13.78 -6.35 11.21
CA PRO A 45 -14.08 -5.05 10.61
C PRO A 45 -13.01 -3.99 10.93
N PRO A 46 -12.86 -2.99 10.06
CA PRO A 46 -11.93 -1.89 10.32
C PRO A 46 -12.19 -1.26 11.68
N GLY A 47 -11.12 -1.02 12.44
CA GLY A 47 -11.20 -0.50 13.78
C GLY A 47 -11.36 -1.55 14.87
N GLU A 48 -11.66 -2.80 14.48
CA GLU A 48 -11.81 -3.90 15.43
C GLU A 48 -10.79 -5.01 15.19
N GLY A 49 -10.13 -4.98 14.06
CA GLY A 49 -9.14 -6.00 13.71
C GLY A 49 -7.78 -5.39 13.51
N GLY A 50 -6.78 -6.26 13.40
CA GLY A 50 -5.41 -5.85 13.24
C GLY A 50 -4.81 -6.36 11.95
N ILE A 51 -3.76 -5.69 11.52
CA ILE A 51 -2.93 -6.12 10.41
C ILE A 51 -1.97 -7.19 10.90
N THR A 52 -1.81 -8.26 10.13
CA THR A 52 -0.89 -9.35 10.44
C THR A 52 0.34 -9.35 9.55
N GLU A 53 0.24 -8.76 8.37
CA GLU A 53 1.38 -8.68 7.45
C GLU A 53 1.21 -7.47 6.54
N ILE A 54 2.33 -6.81 6.25
CA ILE A 54 2.39 -5.77 5.22
C ILE A 54 3.40 -6.23 4.20
N GLY A 55 2.98 -6.31 2.94
CA GLY A 55 3.85 -6.53 1.81
C GLY A 55 3.72 -5.38 0.83
N ALA A 56 4.84 -4.92 0.30
CA ALA A 56 4.80 -3.83 -0.66
C ALA A 56 5.98 -3.93 -1.61
N VAL A 57 5.75 -3.51 -2.84
CA VAL A 57 6.83 -3.38 -3.82
C VAL A 57 6.77 -1.99 -4.43
N LYS A 58 7.94 -1.43 -4.70
CA LYS A 58 8.03 -0.21 -5.49
C LYS A 58 8.28 -0.58 -6.93
N VAL A 59 7.52 0.02 -7.82
CA VAL A 59 7.64 -0.24 -9.25
C VAL A 59 7.81 1.09 -9.97
N ARG A 60 8.81 1.16 -10.84
CA ARG A 60 9.05 2.33 -11.66
C ARG A 60 9.44 1.87 -13.06
N ALA A 61 8.78 2.44 -14.07
CA ALA A 61 9.03 2.08 -15.46
C ALA A 61 8.96 0.57 -15.71
N GLY A 62 8.03 -0.10 -15.03
CA GLY A 62 7.82 -1.54 -15.20
C GLY A 62 8.77 -2.42 -14.42
N GLU A 63 9.66 -1.86 -13.61
CA GLU A 63 10.63 -2.65 -12.85
C GLU A 63 10.41 -2.51 -11.36
N VAL A 64 10.62 -3.60 -10.63
CA VAL A 64 10.59 -3.58 -9.18
C VAL A 64 11.90 -2.99 -8.68
N ILE A 65 11.83 -1.86 -7.97
CA ILE A 65 13.01 -1.16 -7.48
C ILE A 65 13.14 -1.21 -5.96
N GLY A 66 12.21 -1.83 -5.27
CA GLY A 66 12.30 -1.98 -3.82
C GLY A 66 11.21 -2.89 -3.32
N GLU A 67 11.46 -3.51 -2.16
CA GLU A 67 10.50 -4.39 -1.52
C GLU A 67 10.47 -4.14 -0.03
N PHE A 68 9.30 -4.29 0.56
CA PHE A 68 9.09 -4.18 2.00
C PHE A 68 8.17 -5.31 2.40
N GLN A 69 8.54 -6.05 3.44
CA GLN A 69 7.68 -7.10 3.96
C GLN A 69 7.94 -7.26 5.43
N THR A 70 6.87 -7.34 6.21
CA THR A 70 6.96 -7.62 7.62
C THR A 70 5.69 -8.25 8.14
N LEU A 71 5.84 -9.19 9.05
CA LEU A 71 4.74 -9.62 9.88
C LEU A 71 4.49 -8.55 10.93
N VAL A 72 3.26 -8.45 11.38
CA VAL A 72 2.83 -7.47 12.38
C VAL A 72 2.05 -8.20 13.44
N ASN A 73 2.34 -7.90 14.69
CA ASN A 73 1.55 -8.42 15.79
C ASN A 73 0.24 -7.63 15.84
N PRO A 74 -0.91 -8.29 15.58
CA PRO A 74 -2.17 -7.58 15.51
C PRO A 74 -2.76 -7.20 16.87
N SER A 75 -2.09 -7.61 17.96
CA SER A 75 -2.54 -7.37 19.35
C SER A 75 -3.88 -8.04 19.65
N GLU A 76 -4.19 -9.08 18.91
CA GLU A 76 -5.39 -9.88 19.12
C GLU A 76 -5.17 -11.27 18.54
N SER A 77 -6.05 -12.18 18.87
CA SER A 77 -5.96 -13.54 18.35
C SER A 77 -6.41 -13.58 16.90
N ILE A 78 -5.68 -14.35 16.11
CA ILE A 78 -6.04 -14.57 14.71
C ILE A 78 -7.05 -15.71 14.68
N PRO A 79 -8.24 -15.51 14.10
CA PRO A 79 -9.20 -16.60 14.00
C PRO A 79 -8.61 -17.79 13.23
N PRO A 80 -8.88 -19.02 13.67
CA PRO A 80 -8.30 -20.21 13.01
C PRO A 80 -8.57 -20.25 11.51
N PHE A 81 -9.74 -19.84 11.10
CA PHE A 81 -10.10 -19.80 9.69
C PHE A 81 -9.18 -18.84 8.91
N ILE A 82 -8.89 -17.68 9.49
CA ILE A 82 -8.01 -16.69 8.85
C ILE A 82 -6.58 -17.20 8.84
N ALA A 83 -6.14 -17.87 9.90
CA ALA A 83 -4.79 -18.44 9.95
C ALA A 83 -4.59 -19.48 8.85
N VAL A 84 -5.60 -20.29 8.58
CA VAL A 84 -5.53 -21.26 7.48
C VAL A 84 -5.50 -20.55 6.12
N LEU A 85 -6.33 -19.53 5.96
CA LEU A 85 -6.44 -18.80 4.70
C LEU A 85 -5.16 -18.05 4.34
N THR A 86 -4.55 -17.40 5.33
CA THR A 86 -3.37 -16.55 5.11
C THR A 86 -2.05 -17.28 5.33
N GLY A 87 -2.07 -18.39 6.05
CA GLY A 87 -0.87 -19.07 6.47
C GLY A 87 -0.16 -18.41 7.65
N ILE A 88 -0.77 -17.40 8.25
CA ILE A 88 -0.18 -16.65 9.36
C ILE A 88 -0.83 -17.07 10.67
N THR A 89 -0.01 -17.56 11.59
CA THR A 89 -0.49 -18.08 12.87
C THR A 89 -0.19 -17.12 14.01
N ASN A 90 -0.87 -17.31 15.13
CA ASN A 90 -0.62 -16.53 16.34
C ASN A 90 0.85 -16.64 16.77
N LEU A 91 1.44 -17.81 16.65
CA LEU A 91 2.83 -18.01 17.03
C LEU A 91 3.78 -17.20 16.16
N MET A 92 3.49 -17.12 14.87
CA MET A 92 4.34 -16.37 13.93
C MET A 92 4.39 -14.88 14.25
N VAL A 93 3.28 -14.30 14.68
CA VAL A 93 3.20 -12.86 14.93
C VAL A 93 3.48 -12.50 16.38
N ALA A 94 3.61 -13.46 17.27
CA ALA A 94 3.77 -13.20 18.70
C ALA A 94 5.00 -12.34 19.01
N SER A 95 6.08 -12.54 18.26
CA SER A 95 7.32 -11.78 18.42
C SER A 95 7.51 -10.70 17.39
N SER A 96 6.50 -10.45 16.56
CA SER A 96 6.58 -9.44 15.52
C SER A 96 6.27 -8.06 16.10
N PRO A 97 6.77 -7.01 15.46
CA PRO A 97 6.47 -5.65 15.92
C PRO A 97 5.00 -5.31 15.75
N ARG A 98 4.53 -4.37 16.53
CA ARG A 98 3.17 -3.87 16.40
C ARG A 98 3.11 -2.78 15.36
N ILE A 99 1.90 -2.44 14.93
CA ILE A 99 1.70 -1.49 13.84
C ILE A 99 2.33 -0.13 14.16
N GLU A 100 2.32 0.29 15.42
CA GLU A 100 2.91 1.58 15.82
C GLU A 100 4.40 1.65 15.50
N SER A 101 5.09 0.51 15.52
CA SER A 101 6.52 0.46 15.19
C SER A 101 6.75 0.28 13.70
N VAL A 102 5.84 -0.41 13.02
CA VAL A 102 5.99 -0.73 11.61
C VAL A 102 5.62 0.42 10.71
N LEU A 103 4.58 1.15 11.09
CA LEU A 103 4.02 2.19 10.22
C LEU A 103 5.02 3.27 9.83
N PRO A 104 5.85 3.81 10.75
CA PRO A 104 6.84 4.80 10.33
C PRO A 104 7.83 4.26 9.29
N ALA A 105 8.27 3.02 9.44
CA ALA A 105 9.18 2.40 8.49
C ALA A 105 8.53 2.20 7.14
N PHE A 106 7.27 1.79 7.13
CA PHE A 106 6.53 1.62 5.88
C PHE A 106 6.33 2.96 5.19
N LEU A 107 5.97 4.00 5.94
CA LEU A 107 5.77 5.33 5.36
C LEU A 107 7.07 5.89 4.78
N GLU A 108 8.19 5.62 5.42
CA GLU A 108 9.48 6.01 4.87
C GLU A 108 9.77 5.28 3.56
N PHE A 109 9.47 3.98 3.52
CA PHE A 109 9.63 3.19 2.31
C PHE A 109 8.77 3.74 1.17
N ALA A 110 7.53 4.14 1.48
CA ALA A 110 6.56 4.58 0.49
C ALA A 110 6.68 6.06 0.14
N GLN A 111 7.62 6.78 0.75
CA GLN A 111 7.75 8.21 0.54
C GLN A 111 7.95 8.55 -0.92
N GLY A 112 7.19 9.51 -1.42
CA GLY A 112 7.30 9.96 -2.80
C GLY A 112 6.63 9.05 -3.82
N CYS A 113 5.97 7.98 -3.38
CA CYS A 113 5.32 7.03 -4.27
C CYS A 113 3.84 7.32 -4.41
N VAL A 114 3.29 6.91 -5.54
CA VAL A 114 1.84 6.81 -5.70
C VAL A 114 1.42 5.46 -5.13
N MET A 115 0.50 5.48 -4.18
CA MET A 115 0.06 4.26 -3.51
C MET A 115 -0.96 3.52 -4.35
N VAL A 116 -0.76 2.22 -4.49
CA VAL A 116 -1.70 1.32 -5.15
C VAL A 116 -2.01 0.19 -4.16
N ALA A 117 -3.26 0.07 -3.80
CA ALA A 117 -3.67 -0.97 -2.87
C ALA A 117 -4.90 -1.66 -3.41
N HIS A 118 -4.92 -2.97 -3.26
CA HIS A 118 -6.11 -3.74 -3.56
C HIS A 118 -7.03 -3.67 -2.35
N ASN A 119 -8.23 -3.18 -2.57
CA ASN A 119 -9.24 -3.13 -1.52
C ASN A 119 -10.39 -4.03 -1.91
N ALA A 120 -10.34 -5.24 -1.42
CA ALA A 120 -11.45 -6.17 -1.61
C ALA A 120 -12.53 -5.83 -0.59
N PRO A 121 -13.79 -5.68 -1.03
CA PRO A 121 -14.88 -5.43 -0.11
C PRO A 121 -15.16 -6.63 0.77
#